data_40760c6fcd15ce28842f4a7bb0b95363
#
_entry.id   40760c6fcd15ce28842f4a7bb0b95363
#
_cell.length_a   1.000
_cell.length_b   1.000
_cell.length_c   1.000
_cell.angle_alpha   90.00
_cell.angle_beta   90.00
_cell.angle_gamma   90.00
#
_symmetry.space_group_name_H-M   'P 1'
#
loop_
_entity.id
_entity.type
_entity.pdbx_description
1 polymer ?
#
loop_
_entity_poly.entity_id
_entity_poly.type
_entity_poly.pdbx_seq_one_letter_code
_entity_poly.pdbx_strand_id
1 'polypeptide(L)'
;MVASSWYHWTRKSFLLIGIWLSISGSAFSGGLSEVDSSQVLEMLKRGVPVIDIRRQDEWVETGVIEGSRLMTAFDQNGVLTPGFPERFTGLIKKDEEVVLICHSGSRTYYIGQALSQQLGYQKVFHANRGIVHWLMKGYPLVEADLKSAL
;
A
#
# COMPACT_ATOMS: atom_id res chain seq x y z
N MET A 1 19.89 73.19 -47.68
CA MET A 1 19.54 73.44 -46.27
C MET A 1 18.84 72.22 -45.70
N VAL A 2 19.40 71.76 -44.67
CA VAL A 2 19.20 70.43 -44.11
C VAL A 2 18.03 70.41 -43.16
N ALA A 3 17.18 69.40 -43.19
CA ALA A 3 16.29 69.10 -42.11
C ALA A 3 16.31 67.59 -41.82
N SER A 4 16.96 67.27 -40.73
CA SER A 4 17.10 65.94 -40.19
C SER A 4 15.83 65.53 -39.52
N SER A 5 15.20 64.43 -39.92
CA SER A 5 14.07 63.83 -39.31
C SER A 5 14.55 62.71 -38.35
N TRP A 6 14.27 62.83 -37.04
CA TRP A 6 14.59 61.89 -36.05
C TRP A 6 13.47 60.84 -35.90
N TYR A 7 13.72 59.62 -36.33
CA TYR A 7 12.82 58.51 -36.12
C TYR A 7 13.00 57.98 -34.71
N HIS A 8 12.03 58.21 -33.86
CA HIS A 8 11.91 57.54 -32.54
C HIS A 8 11.34 56.12 -32.69
N TRP A 9 12.21 55.16 -32.58
CA TRP A 9 11.82 53.74 -32.53
C TRP A 9 11.47 53.35 -31.09
N THR A 10 10.17 53.35 -30.80
CA THR A 10 9.66 52.87 -29.50
C THR A 10 9.74 51.34 -29.48
N ARG A 11 10.72 50.82 -28.75
CA ARG A 11 10.83 49.38 -28.44
C ARG A 11 9.69 48.98 -27.48
N LYS A 12 8.64 48.36 -28.00
CA LYS A 12 7.64 47.67 -27.19
C LYS A 12 8.26 46.37 -26.65
N SER A 13 8.69 46.39 -25.40
CA SER A 13 9.11 45.21 -24.68
C SER A 13 7.89 44.35 -24.34
N PHE A 14 7.69 43.27 -25.06
CA PHE A 14 6.75 42.22 -24.68
C PHE A 14 7.37 41.41 -23.51
N LEU A 15 6.92 41.69 -22.30
CA LEU A 15 7.15 40.83 -21.14
C LEU A 15 6.33 39.57 -21.34
N LEU A 16 6.94 38.50 -21.82
CA LEU A 16 6.40 37.15 -21.75
C LEU A 16 6.47 36.69 -20.29
N ILE A 17 5.36 36.85 -19.56
CA ILE A 17 5.18 36.25 -18.28
C ILE A 17 4.98 34.75 -18.52
N GLY A 18 6.07 34.00 -18.43
CA GLY A 18 6.03 32.55 -18.41
C GLY A 18 5.35 32.07 -17.10
N ILE A 19 4.10 31.67 -17.22
CA ILE A 19 3.41 30.95 -16.12
C ILE A 19 4.07 29.57 -16.04
N TRP A 20 5.02 29.42 -15.12
CA TRP A 20 5.50 28.11 -14.68
C TRP A 20 4.38 27.45 -13.87
N LEU A 21 3.59 26.60 -14.50
CA LEU A 21 2.73 25.65 -13.78
C LEU A 21 3.66 24.67 -13.06
N SER A 22 3.95 24.97 -11.79
CA SER A 22 4.56 24.01 -10.90
C SER A 22 3.54 22.89 -10.64
N ILE A 23 3.60 21.83 -11.44
CA ILE A 23 2.94 20.58 -11.12
C ILE A 23 3.68 20.04 -9.91
N SER A 24 3.19 20.36 -8.72
CA SER A 24 3.59 19.71 -7.49
C SER A 24 3.09 18.27 -7.57
N GLY A 25 3.80 17.44 -8.31
CA GLY A 25 3.67 16.00 -8.21
C GLY A 25 4.04 15.64 -6.79
N SER A 26 3.04 15.32 -5.95
CA SER A 26 3.30 14.64 -4.69
C SER A 26 4.07 13.40 -5.05
N ALA A 27 5.38 13.42 -4.84
CA ALA A 27 6.20 12.21 -4.90
C ALA A 27 5.61 11.27 -3.84
N PHE A 28 4.82 10.31 -4.28
CA PHE A 28 4.39 9.21 -3.43
C PHE A 28 5.69 8.49 -3.04
N SER A 29 6.17 8.79 -1.85
CA SER A 29 7.29 8.08 -1.25
C SER A 29 6.79 6.64 -1.07
N GLY A 30 7.06 5.82 -2.06
CA GLY A 30 6.68 4.40 -2.04
C GLY A 30 7.19 3.76 -0.76
N GLY A 31 6.31 3.06 -0.04
CA GLY A 31 6.69 2.50 1.25
C GLY A 31 5.52 1.83 1.96
N LEU A 32 5.76 1.54 3.22
CA LEU A 32 4.78 0.99 4.13
C LEU A 32 3.86 2.10 4.66
N SER A 33 2.55 1.88 4.57
CA SER A 33 1.53 2.76 5.14
C SER A 33 0.65 2.01 6.13
N GLU A 34 0.22 2.69 7.19
CA GLU A 34 -0.72 2.14 8.17
C GLU A 34 -2.17 2.35 7.71
N VAL A 35 -3.02 1.35 7.94
CA VAL A 35 -4.46 1.43 7.70
C VAL A 35 -5.23 0.82 8.86
N ASP A 36 -6.40 1.37 9.15
CA ASP A 36 -7.34 0.79 10.10
C ASP A 36 -8.32 -0.17 9.41
N SER A 37 -9.18 -0.84 10.19
CA SER A 37 -10.11 -1.83 9.64
C SER A 37 -11.15 -1.23 8.68
N SER A 38 -11.53 0.04 8.83
CA SER A 38 -12.45 0.68 7.90
C SER A 38 -11.79 0.95 6.55
N GLN A 39 -10.55 1.37 6.57
CA GLN A 39 -9.74 1.54 5.37
C GLN A 39 -9.46 0.19 4.68
N VAL A 40 -9.15 -0.87 5.46
CA VAL A 40 -9.02 -2.24 4.90
C VAL A 40 -10.29 -2.66 4.19
N LEU A 41 -11.46 -2.43 4.80
CA LEU A 41 -12.77 -2.75 4.19
C LEU A 41 -12.99 -2.01 2.86
N GLU A 42 -12.66 -0.71 2.81
CA GLU A 42 -12.79 0.07 1.58
C GLU A 42 -11.79 -0.37 0.50
N MET A 43 -10.58 -0.74 0.89
CA MET A 43 -9.58 -1.27 -0.04
C MET A 43 -10.02 -2.63 -0.61
N LEU A 44 -10.56 -3.51 0.24
CA LEU A 44 -11.11 -4.80 -0.18
C LEU A 44 -12.26 -4.62 -1.20
N LYS A 45 -13.19 -3.69 -0.96
CA LYS A 45 -14.28 -3.36 -1.91
C LYS A 45 -13.76 -2.87 -3.27
N ARG A 46 -12.61 -2.22 -3.30
CA ARG A 46 -11.93 -1.79 -4.54
C ARG A 46 -11.17 -2.92 -5.24
N GLY A 47 -11.14 -4.12 -4.66
CA GLY A 47 -10.41 -5.26 -5.20
C GLY A 47 -8.92 -5.29 -4.86
N VAL A 48 -8.47 -4.46 -3.90
CA VAL A 48 -7.09 -4.53 -3.41
C VAL A 48 -6.90 -5.85 -2.66
N PRO A 49 -5.88 -6.66 -3.00
CA PRO A 49 -5.63 -7.92 -2.33
C PRO A 49 -5.30 -7.72 -0.85
N VAL A 50 -6.00 -8.43 0.00
CA VAL A 50 -5.75 -8.53 1.45
C VAL A 50 -5.10 -9.88 1.73
N ILE A 51 -3.89 -9.87 2.26
CA ILE A 51 -3.14 -11.08 2.60
C ILE A 51 -3.17 -11.26 4.12
N ASP A 52 -3.83 -12.33 4.58
CA ASP A 52 -3.82 -12.71 5.98
C ASP A 52 -2.60 -13.58 6.26
N ILE A 53 -1.62 -12.98 6.94
CA ILE A 53 -0.33 -13.62 7.23
C ILE A 53 -0.28 -14.36 8.57
N ARG A 54 -1.45 -14.58 9.20
CA ARG A 54 -1.56 -15.34 10.44
C ARG A 54 -1.27 -16.82 10.21
N ARG A 55 -1.20 -17.56 11.29
CA ARG A 55 -1.08 -19.03 11.26
C ARG A 55 -2.45 -19.70 11.03
N GLN A 56 -2.41 -20.93 10.57
CA GLN A 56 -3.60 -21.73 10.30
C GLN A 56 -4.48 -21.93 11.55
N ASP A 57 -3.86 -22.15 12.72
CA ASP A 57 -4.59 -22.26 13.99
C ASP A 57 -5.38 -20.98 14.33
N GLU A 58 -4.80 -19.80 14.08
CA GLU A 58 -5.47 -18.53 14.29
C GLU A 58 -6.64 -18.29 13.31
N TRP A 59 -6.53 -18.76 12.07
CA TRP A 59 -7.63 -18.67 11.09
C TRP A 59 -8.82 -19.57 11.49
N VAL A 60 -8.52 -20.77 11.98
CA VAL A 60 -9.55 -21.71 12.44
C VAL A 60 -10.26 -21.18 13.69
N GLU A 61 -9.51 -20.59 14.63
CA GLU A 61 -10.05 -20.08 15.88
C GLU A 61 -11.00 -18.90 15.69
N THR A 62 -10.63 -17.93 14.84
CA THR A 62 -11.37 -16.66 14.74
C THR A 62 -12.16 -16.49 13.44
N GLY A 63 -11.85 -17.28 12.40
CA GLY A 63 -12.25 -17.00 11.04
C GLY A 63 -11.33 -16.01 10.34
N VAL A 64 -11.68 -15.64 9.11
CA VAL A 64 -10.91 -14.78 8.20
C VAL A 64 -11.80 -13.74 7.55
N ILE A 65 -11.21 -12.65 7.05
CA ILE A 65 -11.93 -11.67 6.24
C ILE A 65 -12.29 -12.32 4.90
N GLU A 66 -13.57 -12.24 4.53
CA GLU A 66 -14.03 -12.78 3.24
C GLU A 66 -13.24 -12.15 2.08
N GLY A 67 -12.75 -12.98 1.16
CA GLY A 67 -11.94 -12.55 0.03
C GLY A 67 -10.47 -12.31 0.35
N SER A 68 -10.04 -12.44 1.61
CA SER A 68 -8.61 -12.43 1.92
C SER A 68 -7.91 -13.69 1.43
N ARG A 69 -6.63 -13.57 1.10
CA ARG A 69 -5.76 -14.69 0.73
C ARG A 69 -4.94 -15.11 1.94
N LEU A 70 -4.93 -16.41 2.22
CA LEU A 70 -4.32 -16.98 3.43
C LEU A 70 -2.89 -17.42 3.14
N MET A 71 -1.91 -16.79 3.79
CA MET A 71 -0.49 -17.09 3.57
C MET A 71 0.30 -16.92 4.87
N THR A 72 0.52 -17.99 5.61
CA THR A 72 1.28 -17.94 6.88
C THR A 72 2.69 -17.42 6.65
N ALA A 73 3.03 -16.30 7.31
CA ALA A 73 4.36 -15.71 7.22
C ALA A 73 5.33 -16.24 8.29
N PHE A 74 4.85 -16.54 9.48
CA PHE A 74 5.69 -17.00 10.59
C PHE A 74 5.12 -18.27 11.24
N ASP A 75 6.00 -19.15 11.62
CA ASP A 75 5.65 -20.32 12.43
C ASP A 75 5.35 -19.95 13.91
N GLN A 76 5.10 -20.97 14.76
CA GLN A 76 4.82 -20.77 16.18
C GLN A 76 6.01 -20.19 16.97
N ASN A 77 7.23 -20.36 16.47
CA ASN A 77 8.45 -19.85 17.08
C ASN A 77 8.81 -18.46 16.58
N GLY A 78 8.00 -17.86 15.70
CA GLY A 78 8.26 -16.55 15.08
C GLY A 78 9.30 -16.62 13.97
N VAL A 79 9.62 -17.79 13.44
CA VAL A 79 10.53 -17.98 12.32
C VAL A 79 9.75 -17.82 11.01
N LEU A 80 10.34 -17.09 10.05
CA LEU A 80 9.73 -16.92 8.73
C LEU A 80 9.54 -18.28 8.05
N THR A 81 8.32 -18.55 7.59
CA THR A 81 7.97 -19.82 6.94
C THR A 81 8.77 -19.97 5.62
N PRO A 82 9.39 -21.12 5.40
CA PRO A 82 10.09 -21.39 4.13
C PRO A 82 9.17 -21.15 2.92
N GLY A 83 9.71 -20.47 1.91
CA GLY A 83 8.98 -20.17 0.68
C GLY A 83 7.93 -19.03 0.80
N PHE A 84 7.76 -18.37 1.96
CA PHE A 84 6.86 -17.21 2.07
C PHE A 84 7.26 -16.09 1.11
N PRO A 85 8.53 -15.64 1.05
CA PRO A 85 8.93 -14.57 0.13
C PRO A 85 8.64 -14.92 -1.34
N GLU A 86 8.94 -16.14 -1.75
CA GLU A 86 8.72 -16.60 -3.12
C GLU A 86 7.25 -16.64 -3.50
N ARG A 87 6.39 -17.17 -2.60
CA ARG A 87 4.94 -17.19 -2.80
C ARG A 87 4.37 -15.79 -2.87
N PHE A 88 4.80 -14.91 -1.97
CA PHE A 88 4.33 -13.52 -1.93
C PHE A 88 4.73 -12.77 -3.21
N THR A 89 6.00 -12.84 -3.60
CA THR A 89 6.51 -12.15 -4.81
C THR A 89 5.96 -12.74 -6.11
N GLY A 90 5.57 -14.00 -6.12
CA GLY A 90 4.86 -14.63 -7.23
C GLY A 90 3.38 -14.20 -7.33
N LEU A 91 2.79 -13.73 -6.22
CA LEU A 91 1.38 -13.38 -6.13
C LEU A 91 1.12 -11.88 -6.34
N ILE A 92 1.99 -11.01 -5.82
CA ILE A 92 1.82 -9.55 -5.77
C ILE A 92 2.98 -8.88 -6.51
N LYS A 93 2.68 -7.99 -7.45
CA LYS A 93 3.70 -7.19 -8.13
C LYS A 93 4.12 -6.00 -7.27
N LYS A 94 5.33 -5.48 -7.53
CA LYS A 94 5.93 -4.42 -6.69
C LYS A 94 5.22 -3.07 -6.75
N ASP A 95 4.49 -2.81 -7.82
CA ASP A 95 3.71 -1.60 -8.07
C ASP A 95 2.22 -1.73 -7.73
N GLU A 96 1.77 -2.93 -7.35
CA GLU A 96 0.39 -3.19 -6.91
C GLU A 96 0.17 -2.76 -5.47
N GLU A 97 -1.06 -2.30 -5.17
CA GLU A 97 -1.52 -2.12 -3.80
C GLU A 97 -1.73 -3.48 -3.13
N VAL A 98 -1.28 -3.64 -1.91
CA VAL A 98 -1.53 -4.83 -1.10
C VAL A 98 -1.72 -4.48 0.35
N VAL A 99 -2.71 -5.09 1.00
CA VAL A 99 -2.95 -4.97 2.43
C VAL A 99 -2.47 -6.24 3.12
N LEU A 100 -1.69 -6.08 4.17
CA LEU A 100 -1.29 -7.17 5.08
C LEU A 100 -2.13 -7.12 6.35
N ILE A 101 -2.65 -8.25 6.80
CA ILE A 101 -3.31 -8.37 8.09
C ILE A 101 -2.72 -9.52 8.91
N CYS A 102 -2.56 -9.29 10.21
CA CYS A 102 -2.20 -10.32 11.18
C CYS A 102 -3.07 -10.20 12.43
N HIS A 103 -2.65 -10.74 13.58
CA HIS A 103 -3.44 -10.67 14.80
C HIS A 103 -3.58 -9.23 15.34
N SER A 104 -2.47 -8.52 15.56
CA SER A 104 -2.42 -7.20 16.23
C SER A 104 -1.68 -6.11 15.46
N GLY A 105 -1.15 -6.40 14.27
CA GLY A 105 -0.40 -5.45 13.44
C GLY A 105 1.13 -5.57 13.52
N SER A 106 1.70 -6.21 14.53
CA SER A 106 3.16 -6.29 14.69
C SER A 106 3.84 -7.09 13.57
N ARG A 107 3.34 -8.30 13.27
CA ARG A 107 3.91 -9.15 12.20
C ARG A 107 3.84 -8.47 10.83
N THR A 108 2.72 -7.79 10.53
CA THR A 108 2.54 -7.07 9.26
C THR A 108 3.44 -5.85 9.14
N TYR A 109 3.77 -5.20 10.26
CA TYR A 109 4.73 -4.10 10.26
C TYR A 109 6.12 -4.58 9.82
N TYR A 110 6.64 -5.69 10.41
CA TYR A 110 7.95 -6.24 10.03
C TYR A 110 7.99 -6.73 8.59
N ILE A 111 6.98 -7.48 8.16
CA ILE A 111 6.89 -7.95 6.76
C ILE A 111 6.76 -6.75 5.80
N GLY A 112 5.90 -5.78 6.13
CA GLY A 112 5.71 -4.58 5.31
C GLY A 112 6.99 -3.75 5.15
N GLN A 113 7.79 -3.61 6.21
CA GLN A 113 9.10 -2.98 6.13
C GLN A 113 10.07 -3.74 5.22
N ALA A 114 10.15 -5.06 5.38
CA ALA A 114 11.01 -5.87 4.51
C ALA A 114 10.59 -5.78 3.04
N LEU A 115 9.28 -5.85 2.74
CA LEU A 115 8.75 -5.70 1.39
C LEU A 115 9.09 -4.34 0.79
N SER A 116 8.88 -3.25 1.54
CA SER A 116 9.10 -1.90 1.02
C SER A 116 10.59 -1.54 0.93
N GLN A 117 11.36 -1.79 1.99
CA GLN A 117 12.74 -1.31 2.08
C GLN A 117 13.76 -2.25 1.41
N GLN A 118 13.52 -3.56 1.43
CA GLN A 118 14.47 -4.53 0.90
C GLN A 118 14.06 -5.07 -0.48
N LEU A 119 12.76 -5.25 -0.71
CA LEU A 119 12.26 -5.82 -1.95
C LEU A 119 11.68 -4.80 -2.93
N GLY A 120 11.56 -3.52 -2.53
CA GLY A 120 11.16 -2.41 -3.39
C GLY A 120 9.67 -2.37 -3.74
N TYR A 121 8.80 -2.92 -2.88
CA TYR A 121 7.36 -2.76 -3.01
C TYR A 121 6.94 -1.32 -2.69
N GLN A 122 6.12 -0.73 -3.56
CA GLN A 122 5.82 0.69 -3.50
C GLN A 122 4.55 1.04 -2.71
N LYS A 123 3.60 0.10 -2.61
CA LYS A 123 2.26 0.36 -2.08
C LYS A 123 1.83 -0.75 -1.11
N VAL A 124 2.59 -0.90 -0.03
CA VAL A 124 2.28 -1.87 1.03
C VAL A 124 1.51 -1.18 2.14
N PHE A 125 0.36 -1.70 2.45
CA PHE A 125 -0.47 -1.26 3.57
C PHE A 125 -0.51 -2.35 4.63
N HIS A 126 -0.39 -1.98 5.90
CA HIS A 126 -0.57 -2.94 6.97
C HIS A 126 -1.69 -2.53 7.92
N ALA A 127 -2.55 -3.46 8.26
CA ALA A 127 -3.59 -3.26 9.27
C ALA A 127 -2.92 -3.12 10.64
N ASN A 128 -2.73 -1.87 11.10
CA ASN A 128 -1.90 -1.52 12.26
C ASN A 128 -2.40 -2.12 13.59
N ARG A 129 -3.67 -2.55 13.66
CA ARG A 129 -4.28 -3.21 14.82
C ARG A 129 -4.81 -4.61 14.49
N GLY A 130 -4.54 -5.10 13.30
CA GLY A 130 -4.83 -6.45 12.85
C GLY A 130 -6.30 -6.88 12.92
N ILE A 131 -6.51 -8.20 12.99
CA ILE A 131 -7.84 -8.81 13.05
C ILE A 131 -8.59 -8.46 14.35
N VAL A 132 -7.87 -8.16 15.43
CA VAL A 132 -8.46 -7.73 16.70
C VAL A 132 -9.31 -6.47 16.50
N HIS A 133 -8.80 -5.49 15.77
CA HIS A 133 -9.57 -4.26 15.51
C HIS A 133 -10.76 -4.50 14.57
N TRP A 134 -10.63 -5.41 13.61
CA TRP A 134 -11.73 -5.84 12.73
C TRP A 134 -12.89 -6.40 13.55
N LEU A 135 -12.59 -7.30 14.49
CA LEU A 135 -13.57 -7.86 15.42
C LEU A 135 -14.18 -6.80 16.36
N MET A 136 -13.36 -5.87 16.87
CA MET A 136 -13.86 -4.77 17.73
C MET A 136 -14.83 -3.83 16.99
N LYS A 137 -14.70 -3.71 15.66
CA LYS A 137 -15.63 -2.96 14.81
C LYS A 137 -16.91 -3.73 14.49
N GLY A 138 -17.01 -4.99 14.90
CA GLY A 138 -18.14 -5.85 14.58
C GLY A 138 -18.23 -6.24 13.11
N TYR A 139 -17.12 -6.18 12.38
CA TYR A 139 -17.10 -6.58 10.98
C TYR A 139 -17.12 -8.10 10.86
N PRO A 140 -17.82 -8.66 9.84
CA PRO A 140 -18.00 -10.09 9.71
C PRO A 140 -16.69 -10.81 9.35
N LEU A 141 -16.57 -12.04 9.82
CA LEU A 141 -15.59 -13.02 9.41
C LEU A 141 -16.30 -14.26 8.89
N VAL A 142 -15.63 -14.99 8.02
CA VAL A 142 -16.09 -16.29 7.49
C VAL A 142 -15.15 -17.40 7.94
N GLU A 143 -15.61 -18.64 7.87
CA GLU A 143 -14.78 -19.81 8.11
C GLU A 143 -13.61 -19.86 7.11
N ALA A 144 -12.44 -20.26 7.59
CA ALA A 144 -11.25 -20.32 6.75
C ALA A 144 -11.31 -21.56 5.83
N ASP A 145 -11.23 -21.34 4.51
CA ASP A 145 -10.99 -22.42 3.55
C ASP A 145 -9.48 -22.74 3.49
N LEU A 146 -9.06 -23.72 4.28
CA LEU A 146 -7.66 -24.12 4.37
C LEU A 146 -7.12 -24.76 3.08
N LYS A 147 -8.00 -25.20 2.16
CA LYS A 147 -7.56 -25.71 0.85
C LYS A 147 -7.11 -24.61 -0.09
N SER A 148 -7.56 -23.39 0.15
CA SER A 148 -7.16 -22.20 -0.61
C SER A 148 -5.93 -21.48 -0.03
N ALA A 149 -5.40 -21.97 1.12
CA ALA A 149 -4.20 -21.37 1.75
C ALA A 149 -2.96 -21.60 0.88
N LEU A 150 -2.16 -20.56 0.74
CA LEU A 150 -0.98 -20.46 -0.13
C LEU A 150 0.32 -20.77 0.64
#